data_6c6ebf8927db94d14f90fc2e71a22c60
#
_entry.id   6c6ebf8927db94d14f90fc2e71a22c60
#
_cell.length_a   1.000
_cell.length_b   1.000
_cell.length_c   1.000
_cell.angle_alpha   90.00
_cell.angle_beta   90.00
_cell.angle_gamma   90.00
#
_symmetry.space_group_name_H-M   'P 1'
#
loop_
_entity.id
_entity.type
_entity.pdbx_description
1 polymer ?
#
loop_
_entity_poly.entity_id
_entity_poly.type
_entity_poly.pdbx_seq_one_letter_code
_entity_poly.pdbx_strand_id
1 'polypeptide(L)'
;MENTFRSCRRAFRCKNQYEAFVTLNYVLQSVTDISSWLKKIGTIQEAVFNHEIDFEKTSPDSLLYSGQLILKVIYASIHLQEFPAIEKKSLGWSHLADSWIQKRCKNESETLLPLQILQYGPKNLSQEEILDPSAFIKAFYQKQSLKKWIKRWNRFREMAFYRDSTFDGDEGAYLEDFTCFKKLLEASYLILVRYSPI
;
A
#
# COMPACT_ATOMS: atom_id res chain seq x y z
N MET A 1 -20.46 20.86 -3.61
CA MET A 1 -19.22 20.07 -3.53
C MET A 1 -19.27 18.88 -2.55
N GLU A 2 -19.97 18.95 -1.41
CA GLU A 2 -20.06 17.83 -0.44
C GLU A 2 -20.72 16.54 -0.95
N ASN A 3 -21.67 16.63 -1.87
CA ASN A 3 -22.37 15.44 -2.40
C ASN A 3 -21.52 14.57 -3.33
N THR A 4 -20.57 15.16 -4.07
CA THR A 4 -19.66 14.42 -4.95
C THR A 4 -18.65 13.60 -4.14
N PHE A 5 -18.16 14.12 -3.01
CA PHE A 5 -17.26 13.41 -2.10
C PHE A 5 -17.94 12.23 -1.38
N ARG A 6 -19.23 12.33 -1.07
CA ARG A 6 -19.99 11.20 -0.46
C ARG A 6 -20.22 10.06 -1.44
N SER A 7 -20.44 10.37 -2.72
CA SER A 7 -20.59 9.38 -3.78
C SER A 7 -19.29 8.57 -4.00
N CYS A 8 -18.14 9.24 -4.10
CA CYS A 8 -16.83 8.56 -4.24
C CYS A 8 -16.48 7.64 -3.07
N ARG A 9 -16.84 8.02 -1.83
CA ARG A 9 -16.57 7.19 -0.64
C ARG A 9 -17.28 5.83 -0.67
N ARG A 10 -18.48 5.74 -1.27
CA ARG A 10 -19.21 4.46 -1.41
C ARG A 10 -18.55 3.53 -2.44
N ALA A 11 -17.99 4.10 -3.50
CA ALA A 11 -17.36 3.35 -4.59
C ALA A 11 -16.05 2.64 -4.19
N PHE A 12 -15.39 3.08 -3.09
CA PHE A 12 -14.11 2.50 -2.64
C PHE A 12 -14.25 1.49 -1.49
N ARG A 13 -15.45 1.34 -0.92
CA ARG A 13 -15.66 0.41 0.20
C ARG A 13 -15.75 -1.02 -0.29
N CYS A 14 -14.83 -1.84 0.16
CA CYS A 14 -14.98 -3.30 0.09
C CYS A 14 -15.95 -3.76 1.19
N LYS A 15 -16.86 -4.68 0.84
CA LYS A 15 -17.86 -5.23 1.77
C LYS A 15 -17.32 -6.44 2.53
N ASN A 16 -16.36 -7.12 1.94
CA ASN A 16 -15.79 -8.35 2.47
C ASN A 16 -14.34 -8.52 2.01
N GLN A 17 -13.71 -9.56 2.51
CA GLN A 17 -12.34 -9.93 2.21
C GLN A 17 -12.11 -10.23 0.72
N TYR A 18 -13.06 -10.89 0.06
CA TYR A 18 -12.96 -11.19 -1.36
C TYR A 18 -12.90 -9.93 -2.23
N GLU A 19 -13.79 -8.97 -2.00
CA GLU A 19 -13.75 -7.67 -2.69
C GLU A 19 -12.45 -6.91 -2.40
N ALA A 20 -11.91 -7.04 -1.17
CA ALA A 20 -10.63 -6.47 -0.80
C ALA A 20 -9.49 -7.09 -1.62
N PHE A 21 -9.43 -8.42 -1.76
CA PHE A 21 -8.44 -9.11 -2.59
C PHE A 21 -8.53 -8.70 -4.06
N VAL A 22 -9.74 -8.64 -4.63
CA VAL A 22 -9.95 -8.17 -6.02
C VAL A 22 -9.43 -6.74 -6.20
N THR A 23 -9.74 -5.85 -5.24
CA THR A 23 -9.29 -4.46 -5.29
C THR A 23 -7.77 -4.35 -5.17
N LEU A 24 -7.16 -5.10 -4.25
CA LEU A 24 -5.71 -5.09 -4.05
C LEU A 24 -4.98 -5.70 -5.23
N ASN A 25 -5.48 -6.80 -5.79
CA ASN A 25 -4.91 -7.40 -6.99
C ASN A 25 -4.91 -6.42 -8.17
N TYR A 26 -6.04 -5.74 -8.38
CA TYR A 26 -6.12 -4.71 -9.41
C TYR A 26 -5.10 -3.60 -9.19
N VAL A 27 -5.04 -3.02 -7.98
CA VAL A 27 -4.16 -1.87 -7.71
C VAL A 27 -2.70 -2.28 -7.66
N LEU A 28 -2.34 -3.36 -6.93
CA LEU A 28 -0.95 -3.69 -6.60
C LEU A 28 -0.27 -4.62 -7.61
N GLN A 29 -1.01 -5.20 -8.56
CA GLN A 29 -0.46 -6.11 -9.57
C GLN A 29 -0.85 -5.71 -11.00
N SER A 30 -2.13 -5.34 -11.24
CA SER A 30 -2.59 -5.08 -12.60
C SER A 30 -2.27 -3.66 -13.09
N VAL A 31 -2.28 -2.65 -12.21
CA VAL A 31 -1.98 -1.27 -12.60
C VAL A 31 -0.49 -1.01 -12.69
N THR A 32 0.27 -1.40 -11.66
CA THR A 32 1.73 -1.30 -11.64
C THR A 32 2.30 -2.11 -10.47
N ASP A 33 3.60 -2.33 -10.46
CA ASP A 33 4.31 -3.04 -9.41
C ASP A 33 4.41 -2.24 -8.10
N ILE A 34 4.72 -2.96 -7.00
CA ILE A 34 4.80 -2.36 -5.66
C ILE A 34 5.93 -1.32 -5.54
N SER A 35 7.06 -1.50 -6.24
CA SER A 35 8.17 -0.54 -6.22
C SER A 35 7.75 0.79 -6.83
N SER A 36 6.98 0.75 -7.91
CA SER A 36 6.38 1.94 -8.54
C SER A 36 5.38 2.64 -7.61
N TRP A 37 4.58 1.89 -6.84
CA TRP A 37 3.69 2.47 -5.85
C TRP A 37 4.43 3.18 -4.72
N LEU A 38 5.50 2.58 -4.20
CA LEU A 38 6.34 3.21 -3.18
C LEU A 38 7.02 4.48 -3.69
N LYS A 39 7.46 4.47 -4.96
CA LYS A 39 8.01 5.67 -5.61
C LYS A 39 6.94 6.77 -5.71
N LYS A 40 5.69 6.44 -6.08
CA LYS A 40 4.58 7.41 -6.16
C LYS A 40 4.25 8.01 -4.78
N ILE A 41 4.28 7.22 -3.70
CA ILE A 41 4.16 7.76 -2.33
C ILE A 41 5.34 8.67 -2.01
N GLY A 42 6.57 8.30 -2.39
CA GLY A 42 7.75 9.14 -2.25
C GLY A 42 7.60 10.49 -2.96
N THR A 43 7.12 10.50 -4.19
CA THR A 43 6.86 11.74 -4.94
C THR A 43 5.82 12.63 -4.23
N ILE A 44 4.73 12.06 -3.71
CA ILE A 44 3.75 12.82 -2.92
C ILE A 44 4.39 13.36 -1.63
N GLN A 45 5.21 12.54 -0.96
CA GLN A 45 5.95 12.96 0.22
C GLN A 45 6.90 14.12 -0.07
N GLU A 46 7.71 14.01 -1.12
CA GLU A 46 8.62 15.08 -1.57
C GLU A 46 7.85 16.37 -1.87
N ALA A 47 6.72 16.26 -2.56
CA ALA A 47 5.85 17.38 -2.87
C ALA A 47 5.29 18.07 -1.62
N VAL A 48 4.95 17.30 -0.60
CA VAL A 48 4.44 17.84 0.68
C VAL A 48 5.54 18.59 1.44
N PHE A 49 6.79 18.11 1.40
CA PHE A 49 7.87 18.67 2.20
C PHE A 49 8.70 19.75 1.48
N ASN A 50 8.89 19.64 0.17
CA ASN A 50 9.80 20.52 -0.56
C ASN A 50 9.11 21.70 -1.26
N HIS A 51 7.78 21.75 -1.30
CA HIS A 51 6.97 22.78 -1.98
C HIS A 51 7.31 23.02 -3.48
N GLU A 52 8.32 22.34 -4.00
CA GLU A 52 8.78 22.40 -5.37
C GLU A 52 8.52 21.05 -6.06
N ILE A 53 7.33 20.88 -6.62
CA ILE A 53 7.11 19.75 -7.53
C ILE A 53 7.61 20.17 -8.90
N ASP A 54 8.53 19.38 -9.43
CA ASP A 54 8.85 19.41 -10.85
C ASP A 54 7.72 18.72 -11.64
N PHE A 55 6.69 19.49 -11.96
CA PHE A 55 5.56 19.02 -12.77
C PHE A 55 5.97 18.65 -14.21
N GLU A 56 7.18 18.98 -14.66
CA GLU A 56 7.70 18.50 -15.92
C GLU A 56 7.96 16.98 -15.88
N LYS A 57 8.31 16.45 -14.70
CA LYS A 57 8.57 15.01 -14.50
C LYS A 57 7.36 14.21 -14.08
N THR A 58 6.34 14.85 -13.47
CA THR A 58 5.19 14.13 -12.94
C THR A 58 3.92 14.93 -13.19
N SER A 59 3.04 14.45 -14.08
CA SER A 59 1.79 15.17 -14.35
C SER A 59 0.88 15.20 -13.11
N PRO A 60 0.20 16.33 -12.84
CA PRO A 60 -0.77 16.45 -11.76
C PRO A 60 -1.86 15.37 -11.80
N ASP A 61 -2.34 15.03 -13.00
CA ASP A 61 -3.36 13.99 -13.20
C ASP A 61 -2.86 12.62 -12.76
N SER A 62 -1.61 12.28 -13.03
CA SER A 62 -0.98 11.03 -12.59
C SER A 62 -0.89 10.94 -11.06
N LEU A 63 -0.56 12.04 -10.38
CA LEU A 63 -0.52 12.10 -8.92
C LEU A 63 -1.92 11.97 -8.32
N LEU A 64 -2.92 12.67 -8.87
CA LEU A 64 -4.31 12.59 -8.43
C LEU A 64 -4.85 11.17 -8.59
N TYR A 65 -4.65 10.56 -9.75
CA TYR A 65 -5.06 9.19 -10.03
C TYR A 65 -4.39 8.19 -9.09
N SER A 66 -3.07 8.28 -8.95
CA SER A 66 -2.31 7.43 -8.03
C SER A 66 -2.78 7.58 -6.59
N GLY A 67 -3.02 8.80 -6.14
CA GLY A 67 -3.55 9.07 -4.81
C GLY A 67 -4.94 8.47 -4.57
N GLN A 68 -5.79 8.40 -5.60
CA GLN A 68 -7.08 7.72 -5.51
C GLN A 68 -6.93 6.19 -5.41
N LEU A 69 -5.99 5.60 -6.14
CA LEU A 69 -5.74 4.17 -6.07
C LEU A 69 -5.16 3.75 -4.71
N ILE A 70 -4.29 4.56 -4.11
CA ILE A 70 -3.80 4.33 -2.75
C ILE A 70 -4.96 4.41 -1.72
N LEU A 71 -5.95 5.31 -1.91
CA LEU A 71 -7.15 5.29 -1.09
C LEU A 71 -7.92 3.96 -1.18
N LYS A 72 -7.99 3.33 -2.36
CA LYS A 72 -8.60 2.00 -2.49
C LYS A 72 -7.83 0.96 -1.68
N VAL A 73 -6.49 1.01 -1.66
CA VAL A 73 -5.68 0.13 -0.81
C VAL A 73 -6.00 0.36 0.67
N ILE A 74 -6.07 1.61 1.13
CA ILE A 74 -6.44 1.93 2.51
C ILE A 74 -7.84 1.38 2.86
N TYR A 75 -8.82 1.46 1.95
CA TYR A 75 -10.15 0.88 2.19
C TYR A 75 -10.15 -0.65 2.18
N ALA A 76 -9.35 -1.27 1.33
CA ALA A 76 -9.31 -2.73 1.21
C ALA A 76 -8.54 -3.38 2.35
N SER A 77 -7.41 -2.79 2.76
CA SER A 77 -6.51 -3.38 3.77
C SER A 77 -7.15 -3.57 5.14
N ILE A 78 -8.24 -2.85 5.47
CA ILE A 78 -8.97 -3.08 6.74
C ILE A 78 -9.51 -4.51 6.87
N HIS A 79 -9.74 -5.18 5.75
CA HIS A 79 -10.21 -6.57 5.71
C HIS A 79 -9.07 -7.60 5.80
N LEU A 80 -7.81 -7.15 5.95
CA LEU A 80 -6.62 -8.00 6.01
C LEU A 80 -6.06 -8.18 7.42
N GLN A 81 -6.80 -7.82 8.46
CA GLN A 81 -6.32 -7.84 9.85
C GLN A 81 -6.21 -9.24 10.46
N GLU A 82 -6.74 -10.26 9.80
CA GLU A 82 -6.86 -11.63 10.34
C GLU A 82 -6.29 -12.66 9.35
N PHE A 83 -4.97 -12.62 9.17
CA PHE A 83 -4.25 -13.65 8.40
C PHE A 83 -3.20 -14.30 9.28
N PRO A 84 -2.94 -15.61 9.11
CA PRO A 84 -1.98 -16.32 9.94
C PRO A 84 -0.56 -15.79 9.71
N ALA A 85 0.20 -15.69 10.79
CA ALA A 85 1.63 -15.41 10.72
C ALA A 85 2.40 -16.58 10.08
N ILE A 86 3.55 -16.28 9.51
CA ILE A 86 4.46 -17.31 8.98
C ILE A 86 5.41 -17.76 10.07
N GLU A 87 5.69 -19.05 10.14
CA GLU A 87 6.65 -19.57 11.09
C GLU A 87 8.07 -19.01 10.85
N LYS A 88 8.79 -18.69 11.93
CA LYS A 88 10.15 -18.10 11.88
C LYS A 88 11.16 -18.91 11.06
N LYS A 89 10.96 -20.23 10.93
CA LYS A 89 11.82 -21.11 10.12
C LYS A 89 11.75 -20.84 8.61
N SER A 90 10.71 -20.12 8.16
CA SER A 90 10.47 -19.78 6.75
C SER A 90 11.05 -18.43 6.34
N LEU A 91 11.93 -17.84 7.14
CA LEU A 91 12.35 -16.44 7.10
C LEU A 91 13.33 -16.05 5.99
N GLY A 92 13.95 -16.98 5.32
CA GLY A 92 14.77 -16.61 4.16
C GLY A 92 13.86 -16.26 2.98
N TRP A 93 14.05 -15.09 2.35
CA TRP A 93 13.43 -14.81 1.06
C TRP A 93 13.73 -15.90 0.04
N SER A 94 14.94 -16.49 0.09
CA SER A 94 15.29 -17.70 -0.64
C SER A 94 14.38 -18.87 -0.28
N HIS A 95 14.13 -19.13 1.01
CA HIS A 95 13.23 -20.21 1.43
C HIS A 95 11.76 -19.96 1.08
N LEU A 96 11.29 -18.71 1.16
CA LEU A 96 9.96 -18.33 0.68
C LEU A 96 9.87 -18.52 -0.83
N ALA A 97 10.88 -18.08 -1.56
CA ALA A 97 10.98 -18.27 -2.99
C ALA A 97 11.07 -19.76 -3.36
N ASP A 98 11.92 -20.51 -2.70
CA ASP A 98 12.11 -21.96 -2.94
C ASP A 98 10.84 -22.75 -2.61
N SER A 99 10.17 -22.47 -1.51
CA SER A 99 8.92 -23.13 -1.14
C SER A 99 7.78 -22.81 -2.12
N TRP A 100 7.80 -21.63 -2.71
CA TRP A 100 6.82 -21.20 -3.71
C TRP A 100 7.14 -21.80 -5.08
N ILE A 101 8.39 -21.82 -5.48
CA ILE A 101 8.88 -22.45 -6.70
C ILE A 101 8.56 -23.96 -6.67
N GLN A 102 8.87 -24.64 -5.57
CA GLN A 102 8.60 -26.09 -5.44
C GLN A 102 7.10 -26.43 -5.45
N LYS A 103 6.23 -25.58 -4.90
CA LYS A 103 4.79 -25.79 -4.93
C LYS A 103 4.17 -25.50 -6.29
N ARG A 104 4.73 -24.61 -7.09
CA ARG A 104 4.11 -24.09 -8.33
C ARG A 104 4.78 -24.50 -9.63
N CYS A 105 5.99 -25.06 -9.61
CA CYS A 105 6.67 -25.54 -10.82
C CYS A 105 6.00 -26.71 -11.56
N LYS A 106 4.73 -27.02 -11.26
CA LYS A 106 3.97 -27.99 -12.04
C LYS A 106 3.26 -27.40 -13.27
N ASN A 107 3.17 -26.05 -13.40
CA ASN A 107 2.53 -25.39 -14.54
C ASN A 107 3.38 -24.20 -15.01
N GLU A 108 3.82 -24.22 -16.27
CA GLU A 108 4.75 -23.22 -16.86
C GLU A 108 4.23 -21.78 -16.87
N SER A 109 2.91 -21.56 -16.80
CA SER A 109 2.32 -20.21 -16.76
C SER A 109 2.40 -19.51 -15.40
N GLU A 110 2.78 -20.23 -14.34
CA GLU A 110 2.83 -19.70 -12.96
C GLU A 110 4.21 -19.24 -12.52
N THR A 111 5.24 -19.31 -13.39
CA THR A 111 6.63 -18.96 -13.05
C THR A 111 6.89 -17.46 -12.87
N LEU A 112 6.02 -16.58 -13.36
CA LEU A 112 6.23 -15.11 -13.28
C LEU A 112 6.02 -14.54 -11.88
N LEU A 113 5.11 -15.09 -11.08
CA LEU A 113 4.79 -14.60 -9.74
C LEU A 113 5.93 -14.76 -8.73
N PRO A 114 6.64 -15.91 -8.66
CA PRO A 114 7.81 -16.09 -7.81
C PRO A 114 8.95 -15.13 -8.15
N LEU A 115 9.19 -14.85 -9.43
CA LEU A 115 10.22 -13.90 -9.86
C LEU A 115 9.90 -12.47 -9.44
N GLN A 116 8.63 -12.05 -9.47
CA GLN A 116 8.21 -10.75 -8.97
C GLN A 116 8.42 -10.60 -7.46
N ILE A 117 8.19 -11.67 -6.69
CA ILE A 117 8.45 -11.68 -5.24
C ILE A 117 9.95 -11.64 -4.96
N LEU A 118 10.77 -12.37 -5.72
CA LEU A 118 12.23 -12.35 -5.60
C LEU A 118 12.83 -10.98 -5.96
N GLN A 119 12.22 -10.28 -6.92
CA GLN A 119 12.65 -8.95 -7.33
C GLN A 119 12.25 -7.86 -6.33
N TYR A 120 11.27 -8.13 -5.48
CA TYR A 120 10.78 -7.16 -4.51
C TYR A 120 10.84 -7.68 -3.07
N GLY A 121 11.90 -7.29 -2.37
CA GLY A 121 11.97 -7.41 -0.91
C GLY A 121 11.35 -6.17 -0.24
N PRO A 122 10.46 -6.33 0.76
CA PRO A 122 9.97 -5.19 1.53
C PRO A 122 11.11 -4.39 2.13
N LYS A 123 11.05 -3.06 1.98
CA LYS A 123 12.11 -2.15 2.42
C LYS A 123 11.73 -1.39 3.68
N ASN A 124 10.44 -1.26 3.94
CA ASN A 124 9.91 -0.47 5.04
C ASN A 124 9.43 -1.34 6.22
N LEU A 125 9.10 -2.61 5.98
CA LEU A 125 8.67 -3.54 7.01
C LEU A 125 9.86 -4.08 7.81
N SER A 126 9.69 -4.24 9.13
CA SER A 126 10.62 -5.00 9.96
C SER A 126 10.51 -6.51 9.66
N GLN A 127 11.48 -7.29 10.14
CA GLN A 127 11.47 -8.74 9.99
C GLN A 127 10.22 -9.38 10.61
N GLU A 128 9.78 -8.87 11.76
CA GLU A 128 8.58 -9.33 12.44
C GLU A 128 7.31 -8.99 11.65
N GLU A 129 7.24 -7.79 11.08
CA GLU A 129 6.13 -7.35 10.24
C GLU A 129 6.08 -8.12 8.90
N ILE A 130 7.21 -8.58 8.38
CA ILE A 130 7.25 -9.46 7.20
C ILE A 130 6.67 -10.84 7.53
N LEU A 131 6.94 -11.36 8.73
CA LEU A 131 6.38 -12.64 9.18
C LEU A 131 4.88 -12.56 9.44
N ASP A 132 4.45 -11.47 10.05
CA ASP A 132 3.04 -11.21 10.39
C ASP A 132 2.62 -9.83 9.89
N PRO A 133 2.38 -9.67 8.56
CA PRO A 133 1.94 -8.41 8.01
C PRO A 133 0.52 -8.03 8.47
N SER A 134 -0.28 -9.01 8.92
CA SER A 134 -1.62 -8.74 9.45
C SER A 134 -1.56 -8.05 10.82
N ALA A 135 -0.59 -8.41 11.66
CA ALA A 135 -0.36 -7.72 12.93
C ALA A 135 -0.01 -6.25 12.71
N PHE A 136 0.82 -5.93 11.71
CA PHE A 136 1.10 -4.54 11.34
C PHE A 136 -0.19 -3.82 10.89
N ILE A 137 -0.99 -4.43 10.00
CA ILE A 137 -2.24 -3.82 9.52
C ILE A 137 -3.21 -3.58 10.69
N LYS A 138 -3.30 -4.51 11.63
CA LYS A 138 -4.11 -4.35 12.85
C LYS A 138 -3.60 -3.17 13.69
N ALA A 139 -2.30 -3.08 13.93
CA ALA A 139 -1.68 -1.97 14.67
C ALA A 139 -1.90 -0.62 13.97
N PHE A 140 -1.82 -0.58 12.62
CA PHE A 140 -2.10 0.60 11.82
C PHE A 140 -3.51 1.15 12.07
N TYR A 141 -4.54 0.28 12.09
CA TYR A 141 -5.92 0.71 12.36
C TYR A 141 -6.23 0.92 13.84
N GLN A 142 -5.42 0.38 14.74
CA GLN A 142 -5.48 0.71 16.19
C GLN A 142 -4.87 2.09 16.48
N LYS A 143 -3.76 2.46 15.80
CA LYS A 143 -3.13 3.79 15.92
C LYS A 143 -4.11 4.89 15.55
N GLN A 144 -4.84 4.73 14.46
CA GLN A 144 -5.85 5.67 14.00
C GLN A 144 -7.00 4.95 13.29
N SER A 145 -8.23 5.45 13.46
CA SER A 145 -9.38 4.91 12.74
C SER A 145 -9.25 5.07 11.21
N LEU A 146 -9.89 4.19 10.45
CA LEU A 146 -9.96 4.27 8.98
C LEU A 146 -10.35 5.69 8.50
N LYS A 147 -11.34 6.33 9.16
CA LYS A 147 -11.77 7.68 8.82
C LYS A 147 -10.66 8.73 8.98
N LYS A 148 -9.84 8.60 10.03
CA LYS A 148 -8.70 9.50 10.28
C LYS A 148 -7.60 9.27 9.25
N TRP A 149 -7.27 8.02 8.91
CA TRP A 149 -6.29 7.69 7.87
C TRP A 149 -6.69 8.21 6.50
N ILE A 150 -7.97 8.09 6.12
CA ILE A 150 -8.50 8.65 4.87
C ILE A 150 -8.38 10.18 4.87
N LYS A 151 -8.73 10.84 6.00
CA LYS A 151 -8.57 12.29 6.13
C LYS A 151 -7.11 12.71 6.00
N ARG A 152 -6.19 11.98 6.66
CA ARG A 152 -4.75 12.23 6.61
C ARG A 152 -4.20 12.08 5.19
N TRP A 153 -4.53 10.99 4.50
CA TRP A 153 -4.10 10.78 3.12
C TRP A 153 -4.63 11.86 2.16
N ASN A 154 -5.90 12.24 2.28
CA ASN A 154 -6.45 13.33 1.48
C ASN A 154 -5.76 14.67 1.77
N ARG A 155 -5.44 14.95 3.03
CA ARG A 155 -4.65 16.13 3.41
C ARG A 155 -3.30 16.14 2.72
N PHE A 156 -2.57 15.03 2.69
CA PHE A 156 -1.29 14.93 1.97
C PHE A 156 -1.45 15.18 0.47
N ARG A 157 -2.50 14.64 -0.13
CA ARG A 157 -2.80 14.90 -1.55
C ARG A 157 -3.09 16.38 -1.80
N GLU A 158 -3.85 17.02 -0.94
CA GLU A 158 -4.13 18.45 -1.03
C GLU A 158 -2.82 19.25 -0.90
N MET A 159 -2.03 19.00 0.15
CA MET A 159 -0.75 19.69 0.38
C MET A 159 0.23 19.52 -0.79
N ALA A 160 0.27 18.37 -1.43
CA ALA A 160 1.14 18.14 -2.59
C ALA A 160 0.81 19.05 -3.79
N PHE A 161 -0.37 19.67 -3.86
CA PHE A 161 -0.77 20.58 -4.92
C PHE A 161 -0.77 22.07 -4.51
N TYR A 162 -0.69 22.36 -3.20
CA TYR A 162 -0.68 23.73 -2.71
C TYR A 162 0.76 24.17 -2.45
N ARG A 163 1.20 25.22 -3.18
CA ARG A 163 2.54 25.83 -2.97
C ARG A 163 2.69 26.50 -1.60
N ASP A 164 1.59 26.90 -0.97
CA ASP A 164 1.54 27.60 0.31
C ASP A 164 1.12 26.68 1.46
N SER A 165 1.59 25.43 1.48
CA SER A 165 1.28 24.55 2.60
C SER A 165 2.01 25.03 3.84
N THR A 166 1.31 25.72 4.72
CA THR A 166 1.75 25.95 6.08
C THR A 166 1.79 24.60 6.81
N PHE A 167 2.98 24.14 7.14
CA PHE A 167 3.14 23.06 8.09
C PHE A 167 2.63 23.55 9.45
N ASP A 168 1.66 22.84 10.00
CA ASP A 168 1.12 23.12 11.34
C ASP A 168 2.10 22.70 12.46
N GLY A 169 3.41 22.67 12.19
CA GLY A 169 4.46 22.38 13.17
C GLY A 169 4.71 20.90 13.49
N ASP A 170 4.07 19.96 12.78
CA ASP A 170 4.13 18.52 13.10
C ASP A 170 4.76 17.68 11.97
N GLU A 171 5.90 18.15 11.44
CA GLU A 171 6.62 17.51 10.33
C GLU A 171 7.01 16.06 10.65
N GLY A 172 7.43 15.80 11.89
CA GLY A 172 7.81 14.46 12.34
C GLY A 172 6.67 13.47 12.26
N ALA A 173 5.46 13.86 12.67
CA ALA A 173 4.28 13.01 12.57
C ALA A 173 3.88 12.73 11.11
N TYR A 174 4.10 13.69 10.20
CA TYR A 174 3.81 13.47 8.78
C TYR A 174 4.79 12.49 8.14
N LEU A 175 6.08 12.54 8.47
CA LEU A 175 7.09 11.58 8.02
C LEU A 175 6.74 10.16 8.51
N GLU A 176 6.34 10.04 9.77
CA GLU A 176 5.88 8.76 10.34
C GLU A 176 4.64 8.23 9.62
N ASP A 177 3.66 9.09 9.32
CA ASP A 177 2.46 8.71 8.60
C ASP A 177 2.76 8.24 7.17
N PHE A 178 3.68 8.89 6.44
CA PHE A 178 4.16 8.42 5.13
C PHE A 178 4.83 7.06 5.23
N THR A 179 5.65 6.84 6.26
CA THR A 179 6.24 5.52 6.54
C THR A 179 5.17 4.47 6.80
N CYS A 180 4.13 4.80 7.57
CA CYS A 180 2.99 3.92 7.81
C CYS A 180 2.26 3.56 6.50
N PHE A 181 2.05 4.51 5.57
CA PHE A 181 1.44 4.21 4.27
C PHE A 181 2.32 3.33 3.38
N LYS A 182 3.63 3.54 3.36
CA LYS A 182 4.57 2.65 2.64
C LYS A 182 4.50 1.23 3.20
N LYS A 183 4.55 1.08 4.52
CA LYS A 183 4.40 -0.21 5.21
C LYS A 183 3.05 -0.86 4.92
N LEU A 184 1.96 -0.08 4.88
CA LEU A 184 0.63 -0.60 4.59
C LEU A 184 0.54 -1.22 3.18
N LEU A 185 1.16 -0.57 2.18
CA LEU A 185 1.22 -1.11 0.83
C LEU A 185 2.01 -2.42 0.80
N GLU A 186 3.19 -2.45 1.41
CA GLU A 186 4.04 -3.65 1.47
C GLU A 186 3.35 -4.80 2.20
N ALA A 187 2.73 -4.54 3.36
CA ALA A 187 2.00 -5.54 4.13
C ALA A 187 0.79 -6.09 3.35
N SER A 188 0.03 -5.22 2.69
CA SER A 188 -1.11 -5.61 1.85
C SER A 188 -0.66 -6.45 0.65
N TYR A 189 0.46 -6.09 0.03
CA TYR A 189 1.05 -6.85 -1.07
C TYR A 189 1.51 -8.24 -0.62
N LEU A 190 2.18 -8.34 0.54
CA LEU A 190 2.62 -9.63 1.08
C LEU A 190 1.44 -10.57 1.36
N ILE A 191 0.36 -10.06 1.95
CA ILE A 191 -0.85 -10.86 2.19
C ILE A 191 -1.48 -11.28 0.86
N LEU A 192 -1.62 -10.34 -0.09
CA LEU A 192 -2.17 -10.63 -1.41
C LEU A 192 -1.40 -11.77 -2.08
N VAL A 193 -0.09 -11.69 -2.12
CA VAL A 193 0.77 -12.68 -2.78
C VAL A 193 0.71 -14.03 -2.08
N ARG A 194 0.61 -14.08 -0.75
CA ARG A 194 0.58 -15.32 0.04
C ARG A 194 -0.76 -16.04 0.02
N TYR A 195 -1.84 -15.28 -0.01
CA TYR A 195 -3.19 -15.80 0.26
C TYR A 195 -4.20 -15.51 -0.86
N SER A 196 -3.77 -14.88 -1.97
CA SER A 196 -4.69 -14.69 -3.09
C SER A 196 -5.17 -16.05 -3.58
N PRO A 197 -6.47 -16.29 -3.59
CA PRO A 197 -7.01 -17.40 -4.34
C PRO A 197 -6.77 -17.11 -5.83
N ILE A 198 -5.83 -17.83 -6.41
CA ILE A 198 -5.56 -17.79 -7.86
C ILE A 198 -6.64 -18.59 -8.55
#